data_05ce7de3f68ffe2a4239fd32fc9932dc
#
_entry.id   05ce7de3f68ffe2a4239fd32fc9932dc
#
_cell.length_a   1.000
_cell.length_b   1.000
_cell.length_c   1.000
_cell.angle_alpha   90.00
_cell.angle_beta   90.00
_cell.angle_gamma   90.00
#
_symmetry.space_group_name_H-M   'P 1'
#
loop_
_entity.id
_entity.type
_entity.pdbx_description
1 polymer ?
#
loop_
_entity_poly.entity_id
_entity_poly.type
_entity_poly.pdbx_seq_one_letter_code
_entity_poly.pdbx_strand_id
1 'polypeptide(L)'
;YKKLLTDNIKKTKDFHFFTGDFNEMFLLYMFKTRYYLFGPFRANNIDKDFFKLKMNNLNVAMADRERLYNSLQNLTLYSLGDIRDILILVHYFFTGKIEDLFHEPLIEYTGNLSKTIEQIKIDNLLSQNYDPEIYLFLYENKILEYVKNGDIRNLENMVFNLSNGIIPSVSGDTIRSEKNYSIIVFEKLAQTSITLGMDIIEAYQSRDALIQENELAVSLPEVLKVRDSGIVYYTKEIGKTKIEHLSPLISSVVQFIGLNIYKRITVKEIANYFSVSETKLRESFKNEMHITIYNYISKRKISTAKIMLKSNHTISEVSLGLGFSDSSHFSRVFKKYAGVSPKQYQLGLVDNFNNIS
;
A
#
# COMPACT_ATOMS: atom_id res chain seq x y z
N TYR A 1 7.19 29.37 -3.82
CA TYR A 1 5.78 29.49 -4.22
C TYR A 1 5.52 30.52 -5.32
N LYS A 2 6.14 31.75 -5.29
CA LYS A 2 5.85 32.80 -6.30
C LYS A 2 6.17 32.32 -7.74
N LYS A 3 7.30 31.68 -7.96
CA LYS A 3 7.66 31.10 -9.28
C LYS A 3 6.73 29.97 -9.67
N LEU A 4 6.47 29.06 -8.75
CA LEU A 4 5.56 27.93 -8.94
C LEU A 4 4.15 28.40 -9.35
N LEU A 5 3.62 29.43 -8.66
CA LEU A 5 2.33 30.02 -8.98
C LEU A 5 2.31 30.65 -10.38
N THR A 6 3.34 31.41 -10.74
CA THR A 6 3.45 32.06 -12.06
C THR A 6 3.46 31.05 -13.20
N ASP A 7 4.17 29.93 -13.03
CA ASP A 7 4.27 28.86 -14.04
C ASP A 7 2.94 28.09 -14.20
N ASN A 8 2.18 27.94 -13.11
CA ASN A 8 0.88 27.28 -13.14
C ASN A 8 -0.25 28.18 -13.64
N ILE A 9 -0.21 29.49 -13.40
CA ILE A 9 -1.15 30.44 -14.00
C ILE A 9 -1.17 30.35 -15.53
N LYS A 10 -0.02 30.20 -16.17
CA LYS A 10 0.08 30.06 -17.63
C LYS A 10 -0.58 28.79 -18.18
N LYS A 11 -0.70 27.76 -17.36
CA LYS A 11 -1.30 26.46 -17.73
C LYS A 11 -2.80 26.40 -17.45
N THR A 12 -3.35 27.33 -16.66
CA THR A 12 -4.72 27.31 -16.20
C THR A 12 -5.64 27.92 -17.25
N LYS A 13 -6.59 27.13 -17.76
CA LYS A 13 -7.70 27.61 -18.60
C LYS A 13 -8.90 27.98 -17.72
N ASP A 14 -9.49 27.00 -17.03
CA ASP A 14 -10.62 27.16 -16.12
C ASP A 14 -10.23 26.86 -14.68
N PHE A 15 -9.57 25.73 -14.47
CA PHE A 15 -8.97 25.35 -13.19
C PHE A 15 -7.70 24.53 -13.40
N HIS A 16 -6.85 24.46 -12.38
CA HIS A 16 -5.64 23.66 -12.39
C HIS A 16 -5.24 23.23 -10.97
N PHE A 17 -4.99 21.94 -10.78
CA PHE A 17 -4.38 21.42 -9.56
C PHE A 17 -2.88 21.31 -9.75
N PHE A 18 -2.12 21.71 -8.75
CA PHE A 18 -0.68 21.55 -8.75
C PHE A 18 -0.15 21.24 -7.34
N THR A 19 1.01 20.64 -7.28
CA THR A 19 1.67 20.28 -6.03
C THR A 19 2.83 21.25 -5.75
N GLY A 20 3.03 21.54 -4.48
CA GLY A 20 4.22 22.23 -4.00
C GLY A 20 5.42 21.29 -3.80
N ASP A 21 6.49 21.81 -3.23
CA ASP A 21 7.77 21.10 -3.09
C ASP A 21 7.69 19.89 -2.13
N PHE A 22 6.70 19.84 -1.25
CA PHE A 22 6.50 18.79 -0.26
C PHE A 22 5.23 17.97 -0.53
N ASN A 23 4.74 17.95 -1.77
CA ASN A 23 3.51 17.29 -2.20
C ASN A 23 2.23 17.85 -1.57
N GLU A 24 2.28 19.03 -0.96
CA GLU A 24 1.07 19.78 -0.64
C GLU A 24 0.39 20.24 -1.92
N MET A 25 -0.93 20.23 -1.94
CA MET A 25 -1.75 20.52 -3.12
C MET A 25 -2.39 21.90 -3.05
N PHE A 26 -2.56 22.46 -4.23
CA PHE A 26 -3.26 23.72 -4.45
C PHE A 26 -4.25 23.57 -5.61
N LEU A 27 -5.37 24.27 -5.51
CA LEU A 27 -6.31 24.47 -6.61
C LEU A 27 -6.23 25.92 -7.06
N LEU A 28 -5.93 26.13 -8.33
CA LEU A 28 -6.03 27.43 -9.01
C LEU A 28 -7.30 27.44 -9.86
N TYR A 29 -8.20 28.35 -9.59
CA TYR A 29 -9.46 28.49 -10.29
C TYR A 29 -9.50 29.85 -10.99
N MET A 30 -9.86 29.88 -12.28
CA MET A 30 -9.99 31.09 -13.07
C MET A 30 -11.46 31.50 -13.20
N PHE A 31 -11.77 32.72 -12.83
CA PHE A 31 -13.08 33.29 -13.07
C PHE A 31 -12.97 34.69 -13.70
N LYS A 32 -13.52 34.85 -14.88
CA LYS A 32 -13.31 36.02 -15.75
C LYS A 32 -11.83 36.22 -16.03
N THR A 33 -11.23 37.30 -15.53
CA THR A 33 -9.79 37.63 -15.71
C THR A 33 -8.97 37.46 -14.43
N ARG A 34 -9.54 36.86 -13.39
CA ARG A 34 -8.88 36.73 -12.07
C ARG A 34 -8.64 35.25 -11.74
N TYR A 35 -7.54 35.01 -11.05
CA TYR A 35 -7.17 33.69 -10.53
C TYR A 35 -7.37 33.67 -9.02
N TYR A 36 -7.96 32.60 -8.54
CA TYR A 36 -8.22 32.34 -7.13
C TYR A 36 -7.45 31.09 -6.72
N LEU A 37 -6.63 31.22 -5.67
CA LEU A 37 -5.80 30.12 -5.15
C LEU A 37 -6.44 29.58 -3.87
N PHE A 38 -6.67 28.26 -3.84
CA PHE A 38 -7.17 27.52 -2.70
C PHE A 38 -6.08 26.52 -2.26
N GLY A 39 -5.86 26.41 -0.96
CA GLY A 39 -4.81 25.55 -0.39
C GLY A 39 -3.87 26.34 0.53
N PRO A 40 -2.81 25.69 1.04
CA PRO A 40 -2.44 24.29 0.79
C PRO A 40 -3.35 23.28 1.51
N PHE A 41 -3.50 22.09 0.93
CA PHE A 41 -4.13 20.91 1.52
C PHE A 41 -3.35 19.64 1.14
N ARG A 42 -3.74 18.48 1.67
CA ARG A 42 -3.09 17.21 1.35
C ARG A 42 -4.09 16.25 0.70
N ALA A 43 -3.60 15.45 -0.24
CA ALA A 43 -4.30 14.26 -0.74
C ALA A 43 -3.69 12.95 -0.21
N ASN A 44 -2.48 13.03 0.35
CA ASN A 44 -1.74 11.90 0.92
C ASN A 44 -1.01 12.31 2.20
N ASN A 45 -0.54 11.35 2.97
CA ASN A 45 0.40 11.60 4.05
C ASN A 45 1.75 12.06 3.47
N ILE A 46 2.34 13.07 4.10
CA ILE A 46 3.68 13.52 3.71
C ILE A 46 4.69 12.57 4.33
N ASP A 47 5.41 11.86 3.47
CA ASP A 47 6.45 10.93 3.88
C ASP A 47 7.61 11.67 4.54
N LYS A 48 8.07 11.16 5.70
CA LYS A 48 9.10 11.82 6.50
C LYS A 48 10.47 11.79 5.83
N ASP A 49 10.76 10.74 5.10
CA ASP A 49 12.08 10.58 4.47
C ASP A 49 12.13 11.36 3.15
N PHE A 50 11.02 11.41 2.41
CA PHE A 50 10.87 12.35 1.30
C PHE A 50 11.05 13.81 1.77
N PHE A 51 10.42 14.20 2.88
CA PHE A 51 10.58 15.52 3.46
C PHE A 51 12.04 15.80 3.83
N LYS A 52 12.73 14.86 4.51
CA LYS A 52 14.15 15.01 4.86
C LYS A 52 15.03 15.18 3.61
N LEU A 53 14.80 14.35 2.58
CA LEU A 53 15.55 14.41 1.31
C LEU A 53 15.44 15.82 0.68
N LYS A 54 14.23 16.35 0.60
CA LYS A 54 13.98 17.70 0.08
C LYS A 54 14.64 18.79 0.93
N MET A 55 14.58 18.65 2.26
CA MET A 55 15.15 19.62 3.19
C MET A 55 16.70 19.61 3.23
N ASN A 56 17.34 18.49 2.87
CA ASN A 56 18.80 18.42 2.83
C ASN A 56 19.42 19.36 1.79
N ASN A 57 18.67 19.68 0.74
CA ASN A 57 19.08 20.63 -0.29
C ASN A 57 18.79 22.10 0.08
N LEU A 58 18.14 22.34 1.23
CA LEU A 58 17.78 23.66 1.70
C LEU A 58 18.54 23.99 2.99
N ASN A 59 19.13 25.18 3.03
CA ASN A 59 19.91 25.65 4.20
C ASN A 59 18.96 26.17 5.30
N VAL A 60 18.18 25.26 5.92
CA VAL A 60 17.16 25.58 6.93
C VAL A 60 17.57 25.00 8.28
N ALA A 61 17.42 25.77 9.36
CA ALA A 61 17.73 25.34 10.72
C ALA A 61 16.85 24.13 11.14
N MET A 62 17.40 23.22 11.95
CA MET A 62 16.72 21.96 12.30
C MET A 62 15.39 22.19 13.02
N ALA A 63 15.30 23.20 13.90
CA ALA A 63 14.07 23.58 14.58
C ALA A 63 12.96 24.04 13.60
N ASP A 64 13.34 24.75 12.54
CA ASP A 64 12.39 25.24 11.54
C ASP A 64 11.95 24.11 10.59
N ARG A 65 12.80 23.09 10.37
CA ARG A 65 12.43 21.87 9.63
C ARG A 65 11.33 21.10 10.35
N GLU A 66 11.46 20.93 11.66
CA GLU A 66 10.44 20.22 12.45
C GLU A 66 9.13 21.00 12.51
N ARG A 67 9.18 22.31 12.69
CA ARG A 67 7.99 23.18 12.62
C ARG A 67 7.29 23.08 11.26
N LEU A 68 8.04 23.13 10.18
CA LEU A 68 7.50 23.02 8.83
C LEU A 68 6.86 21.65 8.61
N TYR A 69 7.55 20.56 9.01
CA TYR A 69 6.99 19.22 8.90
C TYR A 69 5.67 19.07 9.64
N ASN A 70 5.62 19.55 10.90
CA ASN A 70 4.40 19.52 11.70
C ASN A 70 3.28 20.39 11.10
N SER A 71 3.63 21.55 10.55
CA SER A 71 2.65 22.41 9.86
C SER A 71 2.07 21.72 8.63
N LEU A 72 2.90 21.05 7.84
CA LEU A 72 2.48 20.30 6.67
C LEU A 72 1.61 19.09 7.04
N GLN A 73 1.96 18.37 8.13
CA GLN A 73 1.15 17.25 8.63
C GLN A 73 -0.20 17.68 9.20
N ASN A 74 -0.32 18.91 9.65
CA ASN A 74 -1.58 19.48 10.16
C ASN A 74 -2.48 20.06 9.07
N LEU A 75 -2.03 20.09 7.81
CA LEU A 75 -2.90 20.47 6.70
C LEU A 75 -4.06 19.48 6.58
N THR A 76 -5.22 19.98 6.19
CA THR A 76 -6.40 19.14 5.97
C THR A 76 -6.10 18.08 4.90
N LEU A 77 -6.42 16.82 5.22
CA LEU A 77 -6.33 15.69 4.30
C LEU A 77 -7.68 15.51 3.61
N TYR A 78 -7.68 15.59 2.29
CA TYR A 78 -8.86 15.39 1.46
C TYR A 78 -8.71 14.15 0.58
N SER A 79 -9.77 13.37 0.46
CA SER A 79 -9.86 12.33 -0.57
C SER A 79 -10.02 12.96 -1.96
N LEU A 80 -9.82 12.17 -3.02
CA LEU A 80 -10.09 12.66 -4.38
C LEU A 80 -11.57 13.04 -4.58
N GLY A 81 -12.49 12.38 -3.86
CA GLY A 81 -13.91 12.75 -3.83
C GLY A 81 -14.12 14.13 -3.24
N ASP A 82 -13.51 14.40 -2.07
CA ASP A 82 -13.59 15.72 -1.41
C ASP A 82 -13.03 16.83 -2.32
N ILE A 83 -11.92 16.57 -3.02
CA ILE A 83 -11.29 17.52 -3.95
C ILE A 83 -12.23 17.85 -5.11
N ARG A 84 -12.95 16.84 -5.64
CA ARG A 84 -13.97 17.02 -6.67
C ARG A 84 -15.13 17.89 -6.15
N ASP A 85 -15.63 17.58 -4.95
CA ASP A 85 -16.72 18.33 -4.34
C ASP A 85 -16.33 19.80 -4.05
N ILE A 86 -15.10 20.03 -3.59
CA ILE A 86 -14.53 21.37 -3.41
C ILE A 86 -14.53 22.14 -4.74
N LEU A 87 -14.13 21.51 -5.84
CA LEU A 87 -14.14 22.18 -7.15
C LEU A 87 -15.56 22.55 -7.59
N ILE A 88 -16.53 21.64 -7.41
CA ILE A 88 -17.95 21.90 -7.69
C ILE A 88 -18.46 23.07 -6.86
N LEU A 89 -18.15 23.12 -5.55
CA LEU A 89 -18.53 24.20 -4.67
C LEU A 89 -17.89 25.54 -5.06
N VAL A 90 -16.61 25.54 -5.41
CA VAL A 90 -15.90 26.74 -5.91
C VAL A 90 -16.54 27.23 -7.20
N HIS A 91 -16.82 26.33 -8.14
CA HIS A 91 -17.50 26.67 -9.38
C HIS A 91 -18.89 27.29 -9.13
N TYR A 92 -19.68 26.64 -8.27
CA TYR A 92 -20.99 27.15 -7.88
C TYR A 92 -20.91 28.53 -7.24
N PHE A 93 -19.96 28.77 -6.36
CA PHE A 93 -19.78 30.07 -5.70
C PHE A 93 -19.57 31.21 -6.70
N PHE A 94 -18.83 30.98 -7.77
CA PHE A 94 -18.55 32.03 -8.76
C PHE A 94 -19.58 32.13 -9.87
N THR A 95 -20.22 31.03 -10.25
CA THR A 95 -21.09 30.96 -11.43
C THR A 95 -22.57 30.80 -11.12
N GLY A 96 -22.93 30.38 -9.90
CA GLY A 96 -24.27 29.96 -9.52
C GLY A 96 -24.74 28.63 -10.14
N LYS A 97 -23.87 27.91 -10.82
CA LYS A 97 -24.17 26.65 -11.48
C LYS A 97 -23.50 25.48 -10.77
N ILE A 98 -24.24 24.38 -10.62
CA ILE A 98 -23.69 23.12 -10.13
C ILE A 98 -23.25 22.32 -11.34
N GLU A 99 -21.94 22.34 -11.63
CA GLU A 99 -21.32 21.63 -12.73
C GLU A 99 -20.11 20.86 -12.22
N ASP A 100 -20.01 19.59 -12.62
CA ASP A 100 -18.84 18.77 -12.33
C ASP A 100 -17.81 18.95 -13.44
N LEU A 101 -16.83 19.81 -13.18
CA LEU A 101 -15.80 20.15 -14.15
C LEU A 101 -14.78 18.98 -14.39
N PHE A 102 -14.82 17.92 -13.60
CA PHE A 102 -14.08 16.69 -13.87
C PHE A 102 -14.80 15.73 -14.83
N HIS A 103 -16.05 16.05 -15.16
CA HIS A 103 -16.86 15.16 -15.96
C HIS A 103 -16.57 15.34 -17.45
N GLU A 104 -15.44 14.77 -17.92
CA GLU A 104 -15.34 14.36 -19.32
C GLU A 104 -16.25 13.15 -19.54
N PRO A 105 -17.03 13.09 -20.63
CA PRO A 105 -17.82 11.91 -20.91
C PRO A 105 -16.92 10.66 -20.95
N LEU A 106 -17.05 9.75 -20.00
CA LEU A 106 -16.28 8.49 -19.95
C LEU A 106 -16.32 7.75 -21.28
N ILE A 107 -17.42 7.90 -22.05
CA ILE A 107 -17.61 7.30 -23.38
C ILE A 107 -16.61 7.87 -24.39
N GLU A 108 -16.36 9.17 -24.38
CA GLU A 108 -15.38 9.81 -25.27
C GLU A 108 -13.95 9.41 -24.91
N TYR A 109 -13.63 9.40 -23.60
CA TYR A 109 -12.34 8.95 -23.12
C TYR A 109 -12.07 7.48 -23.45
N THR A 110 -13.07 6.59 -23.27
CA THR A 110 -12.94 5.16 -23.61
C THR A 110 -12.78 4.94 -25.12
N GLY A 111 -13.43 5.76 -25.96
CA GLY A 111 -13.24 5.72 -27.39
C GLY A 111 -11.82 6.09 -27.82
N ASN A 112 -11.23 7.08 -27.20
CA ASN A 112 -9.84 7.47 -27.44
C ASN A 112 -8.85 6.41 -26.93
N LEU A 113 -9.12 5.82 -25.75
CA LEU A 113 -8.32 4.73 -25.20
C LEU A 113 -8.35 3.50 -26.13
N SER A 114 -9.50 3.14 -26.69
CA SER A 114 -9.63 2.02 -27.65
C SER A 114 -8.75 2.21 -28.88
N LYS A 115 -8.70 3.41 -29.45
CA LYS A 115 -7.81 3.73 -30.59
C LYS A 115 -6.33 3.60 -30.20
N THR A 116 -5.96 4.06 -29.01
CA THR A 116 -4.60 3.92 -28.51
C THR A 116 -4.21 2.45 -28.33
N ILE A 117 -5.12 1.62 -27.82
CA ILE A 117 -4.91 0.17 -27.67
C ILE A 117 -4.75 -0.52 -29.04
N GLU A 118 -5.57 -0.15 -30.02
CA GLU A 118 -5.45 -0.68 -31.39
C GLU A 118 -4.11 -0.30 -32.01
N GLN A 119 -3.66 0.94 -31.84
CA GLN A 119 -2.38 1.37 -32.37
C GLN A 119 -1.21 0.61 -31.74
N ILE A 120 -1.23 0.42 -30.40
CA ILE A 120 -0.22 -0.39 -29.69
C ILE A 120 -0.20 -1.82 -30.23
N LYS A 121 -1.36 -2.44 -30.49
CA LYS A 121 -1.43 -3.78 -31.07
C LYS A 121 -0.81 -3.84 -32.46
N ILE A 122 -1.10 -2.86 -33.31
CA ILE A 122 -0.53 -2.77 -34.66
C ILE A 122 0.99 -2.62 -34.61
N ASP A 123 1.49 -1.71 -33.75
CA ASP A 123 2.92 -1.45 -33.58
C ASP A 123 3.66 -2.70 -33.10
N ASN A 124 3.07 -3.44 -32.12
CA ASN A 124 3.63 -4.70 -31.64
C ASN A 124 3.66 -5.79 -32.72
N LEU A 125 2.58 -5.94 -33.51
CA LEU A 125 2.53 -6.91 -34.59
C LEU A 125 3.54 -6.62 -35.71
N LEU A 126 3.81 -5.34 -35.98
CA LEU A 126 4.75 -4.93 -37.03
C LEU A 126 6.22 -4.98 -36.62
N SER A 127 6.50 -4.85 -35.33
CA SER A 127 7.87 -4.70 -34.78
C SER A 127 8.53 -5.98 -34.30
N GLN A 128 7.78 -7.07 -34.08
CA GLN A 128 8.31 -8.22 -33.38
C GLN A 128 7.89 -9.56 -33.97
N ASN A 129 8.85 -10.49 -34.04
CA ASN A 129 8.62 -11.88 -34.46
C ASN A 129 8.07 -12.78 -33.35
N TYR A 130 7.74 -12.23 -32.19
CA TYR A 130 7.16 -12.93 -31.02
C TYR A 130 6.23 -11.99 -30.27
N ASP A 131 5.31 -12.58 -29.50
CA ASP A 131 4.32 -11.87 -28.71
C ASP A 131 4.86 -11.66 -27.26
N PRO A 132 5.33 -10.44 -26.92
CA PRO A 132 5.92 -10.16 -25.62
C PRO A 132 4.93 -10.33 -24.47
N GLU A 133 3.64 -10.13 -24.73
CA GLU A 133 2.58 -10.29 -23.71
C GLU A 133 2.41 -11.76 -23.31
N ILE A 134 2.49 -12.68 -24.27
CA ILE A 134 2.45 -14.13 -23.98
C ILE A 134 3.68 -14.52 -23.17
N TYR A 135 4.85 -14.02 -23.54
CA TYR A 135 6.08 -14.29 -22.80
C TYR A 135 6.00 -13.81 -21.34
N LEU A 136 5.54 -12.56 -21.13
CA LEU A 136 5.34 -12.00 -19.80
C LEU A 136 4.34 -12.83 -18.99
N PHE A 137 3.22 -13.22 -19.58
CA PHE A 137 2.21 -14.04 -18.92
C PHE A 137 2.79 -15.38 -18.45
N LEU A 138 3.55 -16.07 -19.28
CA LEU A 138 4.18 -17.34 -18.94
C LEU A 138 5.25 -17.16 -17.84
N TYR A 139 6.03 -16.10 -17.93
CA TYR A 139 7.05 -15.73 -16.95
C TYR A 139 6.46 -15.46 -15.58
N GLU A 140 5.44 -14.60 -15.51
CA GLU A 140 4.75 -14.27 -14.26
C GLU A 140 4.11 -15.50 -13.61
N ASN A 141 3.42 -16.33 -14.40
CA ASN A 141 2.82 -17.55 -13.88
C ASN A 141 3.87 -18.50 -13.29
N LYS A 142 5.02 -18.59 -13.92
CA LYS A 142 6.12 -19.42 -13.44
C LYS A 142 6.72 -18.91 -12.13
N ILE A 143 6.93 -17.61 -11.99
CA ILE A 143 7.31 -16.98 -10.70
C ILE A 143 6.29 -17.30 -9.63
N LEU A 144 5.00 -17.06 -9.92
CA LEU A 144 3.93 -17.28 -8.95
C LEU A 144 3.81 -18.76 -8.54
N GLU A 145 4.14 -19.69 -9.43
CA GLU A 145 4.20 -21.13 -9.10
C GLU A 145 5.30 -21.43 -8.08
N TYR A 146 6.51 -20.89 -8.24
CA TYR A 146 7.58 -21.03 -7.26
C TYR A 146 7.24 -20.42 -5.91
N VAL A 147 6.63 -19.22 -5.93
CA VAL A 147 6.15 -18.55 -4.71
C VAL A 147 5.11 -19.42 -4.00
N LYS A 148 4.13 -19.96 -4.73
CA LYS A 148 3.08 -20.86 -4.18
C LYS A 148 3.67 -22.10 -3.54
N ASN A 149 4.72 -22.64 -4.14
CA ASN A 149 5.38 -23.86 -3.64
C ASN A 149 6.39 -23.58 -2.52
N GLY A 150 6.74 -22.33 -2.27
CA GLY A 150 7.82 -21.95 -1.33
C GLY A 150 9.19 -22.48 -1.78
N ASP A 151 9.37 -22.71 -3.07
CA ASP A 151 10.55 -23.37 -3.63
C ASP A 151 11.68 -22.36 -3.91
N ILE A 152 12.39 -22.00 -2.84
CA ILE A 152 13.49 -21.05 -2.89
C ILE A 152 14.66 -21.57 -3.73
N ARG A 153 14.98 -22.89 -3.65
CA ARG A 153 16.19 -23.44 -4.28
C ARG A 153 16.13 -23.34 -5.80
N ASN A 154 14.99 -23.69 -6.37
CA ASN A 154 14.79 -23.59 -7.81
C ASN A 154 14.55 -22.14 -8.25
N LEU A 155 13.97 -21.31 -7.41
CA LEU A 155 13.75 -19.89 -7.66
C LEU A 155 15.08 -19.13 -7.81
N GLU A 156 16.03 -19.29 -6.88
CA GLU A 156 17.33 -18.60 -6.94
C GLU A 156 18.10 -18.91 -8.23
N ASN A 157 18.08 -20.15 -8.69
CA ASN A 157 18.69 -20.54 -9.96
C ASN A 157 17.96 -19.95 -11.17
N MET A 158 16.68 -19.69 -11.05
CA MET A 158 15.82 -19.23 -12.14
C MET A 158 15.73 -17.70 -12.23
N VAL A 159 15.77 -17.00 -11.10
CA VAL A 159 15.78 -15.53 -11.04
C VAL A 159 16.96 -14.96 -11.86
N PHE A 160 18.13 -15.59 -11.78
CA PHE A 160 19.26 -15.25 -12.65
C PHE A 160 18.99 -15.44 -14.15
N ASN A 161 18.19 -16.42 -14.54
CA ASN A 161 17.84 -16.68 -15.93
C ASN A 161 16.62 -15.86 -16.41
N LEU A 162 15.84 -15.32 -15.48
CA LEU A 162 14.61 -14.60 -15.75
C LEU A 162 14.84 -13.11 -16.01
N SER A 163 16.01 -12.58 -15.63
CA SER A 163 16.43 -11.20 -15.94
C SER A 163 16.61 -10.94 -17.45
N ASN A 164 16.53 -11.98 -18.29
CA ASN A 164 16.66 -11.90 -19.74
C ASN A 164 15.31 -11.66 -20.45
N GLY A 165 14.20 -11.50 -19.71
CA GLY A 165 12.90 -11.18 -20.29
C GLY A 165 12.89 -9.76 -20.85
N ILE A 166 12.53 -9.61 -22.13
CA ILE A 166 12.30 -8.29 -22.72
C ILE A 166 10.93 -7.80 -22.26
N ILE A 167 10.92 -6.72 -21.46
CA ILE A 167 9.69 -6.07 -21.05
C ILE A 167 9.36 -4.99 -22.06
N PRO A 168 8.12 -4.96 -22.58
CA PRO A 168 7.70 -3.93 -23.52
C PRO A 168 7.90 -2.53 -22.92
N SER A 169 8.58 -1.65 -23.65
CA SER A 169 8.77 -0.26 -23.22
C SER A 169 7.48 0.51 -23.42
N VAL A 170 6.78 0.78 -22.34
CA VAL A 170 5.50 1.52 -22.36
C VAL A 170 5.69 3.03 -22.25
N SER A 171 6.83 3.50 -21.74
CA SER A 171 7.07 4.92 -21.42
C SER A 171 8.15 5.59 -22.27
N GLY A 172 8.79 4.88 -23.21
CA GLY A 172 9.96 5.37 -23.94
C GLY A 172 11.24 5.47 -23.09
N ASP A 173 11.14 5.37 -21.75
CA ASP A 173 12.24 5.29 -20.81
C ASP A 173 12.30 3.86 -20.24
N THR A 174 13.43 3.19 -20.48
CA THR A 174 13.64 1.80 -20.09
C THR A 174 13.61 1.62 -18.57
N ILE A 175 14.23 2.50 -17.79
CA ILE A 175 14.23 2.42 -16.31
C ILE A 175 12.81 2.60 -15.79
N ARG A 176 12.07 3.57 -16.32
CA ARG A 176 10.68 3.82 -15.91
C ARG A 176 9.77 2.64 -16.25
N SER A 177 9.94 2.05 -17.43
CA SER A 177 9.18 0.86 -17.84
C SER A 177 9.44 -0.33 -16.92
N GLU A 178 10.69 -0.58 -16.55
CA GLU A 178 11.08 -1.64 -15.62
C GLU A 178 10.56 -1.39 -14.20
N LYS A 179 10.59 -0.14 -13.73
CA LYS A 179 9.99 0.24 -12.44
C LYS A 179 8.49 -0.02 -12.41
N ASN A 180 7.77 0.39 -13.45
CA ASN A 180 6.34 0.16 -13.55
C ASN A 180 6.02 -1.34 -13.54
N TYR A 181 6.80 -2.14 -14.26
CA TYR A 181 6.64 -3.59 -14.28
C TYR A 181 6.93 -4.22 -12.91
N SER A 182 7.97 -3.76 -12.22
CA SER A 182 8.27 -4.22 -10.86
C SER A 182 7.11 -3.98 -9.89
N ILE A 183 6.43 -2.83 -9.98
CA ILE A 183 5.23 -2.53 -9.17
C ILE A 183 4.11 -3.54 -9.44
N ILE A 184 3.87 -3.91 -10.70
CA ILE A 184 2.89 -4.94 -11.08
C ILE A 184 3.26 -6.29 -10.47
N VAL A 185 4.54 -6.67 -10.53
CA VAL A 185 5.03 -7.92 -9.92
C VAL A 185 4.83 -7.90 -8.42
N PHE A 186 5.18 -6.83 -7.71
CA PHE A 186 5.00 -6.70 -6.26
C PHE A 186 3.54 -6.83 -5.85
N GLU A 187 2.61 -6.24 -6.61
CA GLU A 187 1.18 -6.39 -6.33
C GLU A 187 0.72 -7.85 -6.51
N LYS A 188 1.14 -8.52 -7.60
CA LYS A 188 0.80 -9.93 -7.83
C LYS A 188 1.36 -10.85 -6.73
N LEU A 189 2.59 -10.58 -6.28
CA LEU A 189 3.23 -11.31 -5.17
C LEU A 189 2.45 -11.13 -3.86
N ALA A 190 2.09 -9.89 -3.51
CA ALA A 190 1.32 -9.58 -2.30
C ALA A 190 -0.05 -10.29 -2.33
N GLN A 191 -0.81 -10.17 -3.42
CA GLN A 191 -2.12 -10.81 -3.58
C GLN A 191 -2.01 -12.35 -3.50
N THR A 192 -1.03 -12.93 -4.18
CA THR A 192 -0.79 -14.38 -4.12
C THR A 192 -0.45 -14.82 -2.69
N SER A 193 0.41 -14.08 -2.00
CA SER A 193 0.81 -14.39 -0.62
C SER A 193 -0.35 -14.30 0.37
N ILE A 194 -1.24 -13.31 0.19
CA ILE A 194 -2.47 -13.19 0.98
C ILE A 194 -3.38 -14.42 0.76
N THR A 195 -3.54 -14.87 -0.49
CA THR A 195 -4.36 -16.07 -0.78
C THR A 195 -3.77 -17.34 -0.17
N LEU A 196 -2.45 -17.36 0.07
CA LEU A 196 -1.74 -18.46 0.71
C LEU A 196 -1.62 -18.31 2.24
N GLY A 197 -2.33 -17.33 2.83
CA GLY A 197 -2.44 -17.16 4.28
C GLY A 197 -1.46 -16.17 4.92
N MET A 198 -0.67 -15.43 4.12
CA MET A 198 0.09 -14.32 4.64
C MET A 198 -0.85 -13.23 5.15
N ASP A 199 -0.44 -12.53 6.20
CA ASP A 199 -1.20 -11.41 6.73
C ASP A 199 -1.37 -10.28 5.71
N ILE A 200 -2.60 -9.78 5.59
CA ILE A 200 -2.94 -8.71 4.63
C ILE A 200 -2.10 -7.46 4.87
N ILE A 201 -1.96 -7.05 6.14
CA ILE A 201 -1.21 -5.84 6.50
C ILE A 201 0.28 -6.04 6.20
N GLU A 202 0.84 -7.19 6.61
CA GLU A 202 2.23 -7.54 6.36
C GLU A 202 2.54 -7.63 4.86
N ALA A 203 1.67 -8.27 4.08
CA ALA A 203 1.83 -8.39 2.64
C ALA A 203 1.85 -7.01 1.95
N TYR A 204 0.91 -6.13 2.29
CA TYR A 204 0.86 -4.79 1.70
C TYR A 204 1.97 -3.86 2.20
N GLN A 205 2.37 -3.94 3.47
CA GLN A 205 3.50 -3.16 3.97
C GLN A 205 4.81 -3.57 3.30
N SER A 206 5.00 -4.88 3.07
CA SER A 206 6.16 -5.38 2.34
C SER A 206 6.16 -4.93 0.88
N ARG A 207 4.99 -4.95 0.21
CA ARG A 207 4.82 -4.40 -1.14
C ARG A 207 5.20 -2.93 -1.19
N ASP A 208 4.67 -2.14 -0.26
CA ASP A 208 4.90 -0.69 -0.23
C ASP A 208 6.37 -0.35 0.02
N ALA A 209 7.05 -1.11 0.89
CA ALA A 209 8.49 -0.99 1.10
C ALA A 209 9.28 -1.31 -0.19
N LEU A 210 8.92 -2.37 -0.90
CA LEU A 210 9.55 -2.71 -2.19
C LEU A 210 9.30 -1.65 -3.26
N ILE A 211 8.11 -1.04 -3.30
CA ILE A 211 7.81 0.09 -4.20
C ILE A 211 8.69 1.29 -3.87
N GLN A 212 8.87 1.62 -2.57
CA GLN A 212 9.76 2.72 -2.15
C GLN A 212 11.21 2.48 -2.59
N GLU A 213 11.76 1.29 -2.35
CA GLU A 213 13.10 0.92 -2.80
C GLU A 213 13.23 0.98 -4.34
N ASN A 214 12.20 0.51 -5.05
CA ASN A 214 12.15 0.54 -6.51
C ASN A 214 12.14 1.98 -7.06
N GLU A 215 11.44 2.92 -6.40
CA GLU A 215 11.46 4.33 -6.80
C GLU A 215 12.83 5.00 -6.55
N LEU A 216 13.56 4.58 -5.53
CA LEU A 216 14.92 5.09 -5.24
C LEU A 216 15.98 4.56 -6.20
N ALA A 217 15.75 3.41 -6.85
CA ALA A 217 16.69 2.82 -7.80
C ALA A 217 16.95 3.78 -8.99
N VAL A 218 18.22 3.97 -9.35
CA VAL A 218 18.64 4.91 -10.42
C VAL A 218 19.20 4.21 -11.65
N SER A 219 19.32 2.87 -11.60
CA SER A 219 19.86 2.06 -12.70
C SER A 219 19.05 0.77 -12.90
N LEU A 220 19.11 0.20 -14.09
CA LEU A 220 18.47 -1.08 -14.39
C LEU A 220 18.89 -2.22 -13.44
N PRO A 221 20.19 -2.42 -13.15
CA PRO A 221 20.60 -3.45 -12.19
C PRO A 221 19.99 -3.28 -10.80
N GLU A 222 19.81 -2.03 -10.34
CA GLU A 222 19.16 -1.76 -9.04
C GLU A 222 17.69 -2.11 -9.07
N VAL A 223 16.95 -1.73 -10.13
CA VAL A 223 15.53 -2.07 -10.30
C VAL A 223 15.36 -3.59 -10.32
N LEU A 224 16.18 -4.31 -11.10
CA LEU A 224 16.16 -5.77 -11.16
C LEU A 224 16.45 -6.40 -9.79
N LYS A 225 17.46 -5.90 -9.08
CA LYS A 225 17.82 -6.38 -7.75
C LYS A 225 16.67 -6.23 -6.74
N VAL A 226 15.97 -5.10 -6.76
CA VAL A 226 14.81 -4.86 -5.89
C VAL A 226 13.69 -5.84 -6.23
N ARG A 227 13.38 -6.03 -7.53
CA ARG A 227 12.35 -6.97 -7.99
C ARG A 227 12.65 -8.40 -7.56
N ASP A 228 13.85 -8.87 -7.82
CA ASP A 228 14.29 -10.22 -7.48
C ASP A 228 14.27 -10.44 -5.95
N SER A 229 14.71 -9.45 -5.18
CA SER A 229 14.64 -9.49 -3.71
C SER A 229 13.20 -9.61 -3.22
N GLY A 230 12.25 -8.93 -3.86
CA GLY A 230 10.83 -9.06 -3.54
C GLY A 230 10.28 -10.46 -3.81
N ILE A 231 10.63 -11.05 -4.95
CA ILE A 231 10.23 -12.42 -5.30
C ILE A 231 10.78 -13.43 -4.26
N VAL A 232 12.06 -13.32 -3.91
CA VAL A 232 12.70 -14.20 -2.91
C VAL A 232 12.07 -13.99 -1.52
N TYR A 233 11.82 -12.74 -1.13
CA TYR A 233 11.20 -12.40 0.16
C TYR A 233 9.83 -13.09 0.31
N TYR A 234 8.91 -12.87 -0.64
CA TYR A 234 7.56 -13.46 -0.56
C TYR A 234 7.63 -14.99 -0.61
N THR A 235 8.52 -15.57 -1.40
CA THR A 235 8.71 -17.03 -1.42
C THR A 235 9.16 -17.58 -0.06
N LYS A 236 10.09 -16.87 0.63
CA LYS A 236 10.54 -17.24 1.98
C LYS A 236 9.42 -17.15 3.01
N GLU A 237 8.64 -16.06 2.98
CA GLU A 237 7.54 -15.89 3.92
C GLU A 237 6.46 -16.96 3.73
N ILE A 238 6.11 -17.30 2.48
CA ILE A 238 5.18 -18.41 2.19
C ILE A 238 5.77 -19.75 2.63
N GLY A 239 7.07 -19.99 2.42
CA GLY A 239 7.76 -21.21 2.88
C GLY A 239 7.73 -21.37 4.41
N LYS A 240 7.73 -20.26 5.17
CA LYS A 240 7.57 -20.29 6.64
C LYS A 240 6.12 -20.57 7.05
N THR A 241 5.17 -20.05 6.27
CA THR A 241 3.75 -20.26 6.51
C THR A 241 3.27 -21.60 5.99
N LYS A 242 4.09 -22.62 5.75
CA LYS A 242 3.64 -23.98 5.33
C LYS A 242 2.44 -24.43 6.17
N ILE A 243 1.36 -23.71 5.99
CA ILE A 243 0.03 -24.11 6.35
C ILE A 243 -0.36 -25.05 5.22
N GLU A 244 -0.25 -26.35 5.51
CA GLU A 244 -0.89 -27.39 4.72
C GLU A 244 -2.23 -26.83 4.24
N HIS A 245 -2.50 -26.96 2.96
CA HIS A 245 -3.63 -26.39 2.24
C HIS A 245 -4.86 -26.11 3.10
N LEU A 246 -5.02 -24.87 3.54
CA LEU A 246 -6.23 -24.47 4.26
C LEU A 246 -7.43 -24.70 3.37
N SER A 247 -8.48 -25.23 3.94
CA SER A 247 -9.77 -25.32 3.23
C SER A 247 -10.22 -23.91 2.82
N PRO A 248 -11.00 -23.76 1.74
CA PRO A 248 -11.54 -22.47 1.31
C PRO A 248 -12.26 -21.72 2.45
N LEU A 249 -12.95 -22.44 3.33
CA LEU A 249 -13.60 -21.86 4.50
C LEU A 249 -12.58 -21.21 5.46
N ILE A 250 -11.56 -21.96 5.85
CA ILE A 250 -10.58 -21.45 6.84
C ILE A 250 -9.72 -20.35 6.26
N SER A 251 -9.34 -20.44 4.99
CA SER A 251 -8.68 -19.35 4.27
C SER A 251 -9.53 -18.05 4.29
N SER A 252 -10.83 -18.16 3.98
CA SER A 252 -11.74 -17.02 4.02
C SER A 252 -11.96 -16.48 5.44
N VAL A 253 -11.98 -17.34 6.46
CA VAL A 253 -12.06 -16.93 7.87
C VAL A 253 -10.81 -16.14 8.30
N VAL A 254 -9.62 -16.59 7.90
CA VAL A 254 -8.36 -15.89 8.17
C VAL A 254 -8.37 -14.50 7.55
N GLN A 255 -8.80 -14.39 6.29
CA GLN A 255 -8.95 -13.10 5.61
C GLN A 255 -9.97 -12.18 6.31
N PHE A 256 -11.13 -12.73 6.67
CA PHE A 256 -12.17 -12.00 7.41
C PHE A 256 -11.63 -11.42 8.73
N ILE A 257 -10.85 -12.20 9.48
CA ILE A 257 -10.22 -11.74 10.72
C ILE A 257 -9.25 -10.59 10.43
N GLY A 258 -8.41 -10.70 9.41
CA GLY A 258 -7.48 -9.66 9.00
C GLY A 258 -8.18 -8.34 8.67
N LEU A 259 -9.22 -8.39 7.83
CA LEU A 259 -10.01 -7.21 7.43
C LEU A 259 -10.76 -6.53 8.58
N ASN A 260 -11.07 -7.28 9.64
CA ASN A 260 -11.83 -6.78 10.79
C ASN A 260 -10.99 -6.61 12.05
N ILE A 261 -9.66 -6.65 11.98
CA ILE A 261 -8.75 -6.69 13.14
C ILE A 261 -8.93 -5.50 14.08
N TYR A 262 -9.35 -4.36 13.56
CA TYR A 262 -9.61 -3.11 14.29
C TYR A 262 -10.98 -3.08 14.99
N LYS A 263 -11.76 -4.14 14.89
CA LYS A 263 -13.09 -4.25 15.54
C LYS A 263 -13.08 -5.34 16.62
N ARG A 264 -14.11 -5.32 17.45
CA ARG A 264 -14.39 -6.48 18.30
C ARG A 264 -14.91 -7.61 17.43
N ILE A 265 -14.18 -8.72 17.35
CA ILE A 265 -14.53 -9.91 16.56
C ILE A 265 -14.90 -11.03 17.51
N THR A 266 -16.05 -11.67 17.28
CA THR A 266 -16.50 -12.86 18.03
C THR A 266 -16.62 -14.06 17.09
N VAL A 267 -16.42 -15.25 17.63
CA VAL A 267 -16.58 -16.51 16.83
C VAL A 267 -18.00 -16.65 16.31
N LYS A 268 -19.00 -16.17 17.06
CA LYS A 268 -20.40 -16.15 16.65
C LYS A 268 -20.63 -15.29 15.40
N GLU A 269 -20.05 -14.11 15.35
CA GLU A 269 -20.12 -13.21 14.18
C GLU A 269 -19.49 -13.86 12.95
N ILE A 270 -18.30 -14.47 13.12
CA ILE A 270 -17.63 -15.20 12.02
C ILE A 270 -18.50 -16.37 11.53
N ALA A 271 -19.00 -17.18 12.45
CA ALA A 271 -19.85 -18.33 12.11
C ALA A 271 -21.11 -17.91 11.34
N ASN A 272 -21.77 -16.84 11.81
CA ASN A 272 -22.94 -16.28 11.12
C ASN A 272 -22.58 -15.76 9.73
N TYR A 273 -21.47 -15.04 9.57
CA TYR A 273 -21.04 -14.48 8.29
C TYR A 273 -20.81 -15.56 7.23
N PHE A 274 -20.20 -16.69 7.62
CA PHE A 274 -19.95 -17.81 6.72
C PHE A 274 -21.05 -18.87 6.71
N SER A 275 -22.18 -18.64 7.39
CA SER A 275 -23.32 -19.57 7.46
C SER A 275 -22.93 -20.96 7.95
N VAL A 276 -22.08 -21.06 8.96
CA VAL A 276 -21.65 -22.30 9.60
C VAL A 276 -21.95 -22.27 11.11
N SER A 277 -22.06 -23.45 11.74
CA SER A 277 -22.19 -23.50 13.20
C SER A 277 -20.86 -23.11 13.90
N GLU A 278 -20.93 -22.47 15.10
CA GLU A 278 -19.74 -22.13 15.88
C GLU A 278 -18.89 -23.37 16.20
N THR A 279 -19.52 -24.50 16.49
CA THR A 279 -18.82 -25.75 16.80
C THR A 279 -18.00 -26.22 15.60
N LYS A 280 -18.62 -26.34 14.43
CA LYS A 280 -17.94 -26.72 13.19
C LYS A 280 -16.79 -25.77 12.87
N LEU A 281 -17.01 -24.45 13.01
CA LEU A 281 -15.99 -23.44 12.75
C LEU A 281 -14.79 -23.59 13.71
N ARG A 282 -15.03 -23.77 15.02
CA ARG A 282 -13.98 -23.96 16.03
C ARG A 282 -13.15 -25.22 15.77
N GLU A 283 -13.81 -26.32 15.44
CA GLU A 283 -13.16 -27.60 15.16
C GLU A 283 -12.32 -27.52 13.89
N SER A 284 -12.91 -27.10 12.77
CA SER A 284 -12.20 -26.97 11.49
C SER A 284 -11.01 -26.02 11.62
N PHE A 285 -11.19 -24.85 12.24
CA PHE A 285 -10.11 -23.90 12.43
C PHE A 285 -8.97 -24.45 13.30
N LYS A 286 -9.31 -25.13 14.40
CA LYS A 286 -8.30 -25.73 15.28
C LYS A 286 -7.57 -26.90 14.61
N ASN A 287 -8.26 -27.70 13.81
CA ASN A 287 -7.65 -28.83 13.10
C ASN A 287 -6.67 -28.35 12.02
N GLU A 288 -7.03 -27.33 11.27
CA GLU A 288 -6.21 -26.83 10.16
C GLU A 288 -5.14 -25.82 10.60
N MET A 289 -5.44 -24.96 11.58
CA MET A 289 -4.52 -23.91 12.06
C MET A 289 -3.73 -24.32 13.30
N HIS A 290 -4.03 -25.46 13.91
CA HIS A 290 -3.44 -25.96 15.18
C HIS A 290 -3.50 -24.98 16.35
N ILE A 291 -4.36 -23.94 16.23
CA ILE A 291 -4.60 -22.91 17.24
C ILE A 291 -6.10 -22.56 17.28
N THR A 292 -6.61 -22.16 18.43
CA THR A 292 -8.02 -21.72 18.52
C THR A 292 -8.23 -20.38 17.83
N ILE A 293 -9.42 -20.14 17.27
CA ILE A 293 -9.78 -18.85 16.65
C ILE A 293 -9.51 -17.68 17.59
N TYR A 294 -9.87 -17.80 18.87
CA TYR A 294 -9.65 -16.77 19.89
C TYR A 294 -8.16 -16.44 20.06
N ASN A 295 -7.31 -17.45 20.15
CA ASN A 295 -5.86 -17.27 20.28
C ASN A 295 -5.27 -16.67 18.99
N TYR A 296 -5.78 -17.07 17.83
CA TYR A 296 -5.37 -16.51 16.54
C TYR A 296 -5.70 -15.01 16.47
N ILE A 297 -6.96 -14.63 16.73
CA ILE A 297 -7.38 -13.21 16.76
C ILE A 297 -6.53 -12.41 17.77
N SER A 298 -6.33 -12.96 18.96
CA SER A 298 -5.54 -12.29 20.00
C SER A 298 -4.09 -12.09 19.55
N LYS A 299 -3.43 -13.12 19.00
CA LYS A 299 -2.06 -13.04 18.49
C LYS A 299 -1.92 -11.99 17.40
N ARG A 300 -2.88 -11.95 16.47
CA ARG A 300 -2.94 -10.96 15.39
C ARG A 300 -3.10 -9.53 15.91
N LYS A 301 -4.06 -9.30 16.83
CA LYS A 301 -4.25 -7.99 17.46
C LYS A 301 -2.99 -7.53 18.21
N ILE A 302 -2.27 -8.42 18.88
CA ILE A 302 -1.04 -8.06 19.57
C ILE A 302 0.11 -7.75 18.61
N SER A 303 0.20 -8.42 17.47
CA SER A 303 1.16 -8.05 16.43
C SER A 303 0.91 -6.62 15.91
N THR A 304 -0.34 -6.28 15.61
CA THR A 304 -0.73 -4.91 15.23
C THR A 304 -0.48 -3.89 16.35
N ALA A 305 -0.79 -4.27 17.60
CA ALA A 305 -0.55 -3.43 18.76
C ALA A 305 0.93 -3.05 18.95
N LYS A 306 1.84 -3.99 18.67
CA LYS A 306 3.29 -3.74 18.73
C LYS A 306 3.73 -2.62 17.78
N ILE A 307 3.15 -2.59 16.58
CA ILE A 307 3.43 -1.55 15.57
C ILE A 307 2.86 -0.21 16.05
N MET A 308 1.58 -0.18 16.47
CA MET A 308 0.93 1.05 16.96
C MET A 308 1.67 1.66 18.16
N LEU A 309 2.12 0.83 19.11
CA LEU A 309 2.88 1.30 20.27
C LEU A 309 4.24 1.91 19.90
N LYS A 310 4.88 1.43 18.85
CA LYS A 310 6.12 2.04 18.32
C LYS A 310 5.88 3.37 17.59
N SER A 311 4.65 3.61 17.12
CA SER A 311 4.24 4.82 16.40
C SER A 311 3.64 5.90 17.30
N ASN A 312 4.03 5.95 18.58
CA ASN A 312 3.61 6.95 19.58
C ASN A 312 2.11 6.96 19.96
N HIS A 313 1.36 5.90 19.65
CA HIS A 313 -0.01 5.78 20.14
C HIS A 313 -0.02 5.44 21.63
N THR A 314 -0.98 6.01 22.36
CA THR A 314 -1.19 5.67 23.77
C THR A 314 -1.76 4.26 23.93
N ILE A 315 -1.53 3.64 25.09
CA ILE A 315 -2.05 2.31 25.40
C ILE A 315 -3.59 2.29 25.29
N SER A 316 -4.25 3.37 25.67
CA SER A 316 -5.72 3.50 25.58
C SER A 316 -6.19 3.56 24.12
N GLU A 317 -5.53 4.35 23.29
CA GLU A 317 -5.84 4.43 21.84
C GLU A 317 -5.65 3.08 21.16
N VAL A 318 -4.54 2.39 21.43
CA VAL A 318 -4.28 1.05 20.87
C VAL A 318 -5.34 0.05 21.34
N SER A 319 -5.70 0.05 22.63
CA SER A 319 -6.74 -0.82 23.18
C SER A 319 -8.09 -0.61 22.49
N LEU A 320 -8.51 0.65 22.38
CA LEU A 320 -9.77 1.03 21.73
C LEU A 320 -9.74 0.74 20.24
N GLY A 321 -8.67 1.14 19.55
CA GLY A 321 -8.49 0.96 18.11
C GLY A 321 -8.47 -0.51 17.67
N LEU A 322 -8.06 -1.42 18.56
CA LEU A 322 -8.09 -2.86 18.30
C LEU A 322 -9.33 -3.56 18.89
N GLY A 323 -10.33 -2.82 19.33
CA GLY A 323 -11.62 -3.35 19.80
C GLY A 323 -11.50 -4.24 21.05
N PHE A 324 -10.58 -3.94 21.97
CA PHE A 324 -10.59 -4.53 23.31
C PHE A 324 -11.65 -3.86 24.18
N SER A 325 -12.16 -4.58 25.19
CA SER A 325 -13.17 -4.05 26.10
C SER A 325 -12.63 -2.87 26.94
N ASP A 326 -11.38 -2.96 27.35
CA ASP A 326 -10.71 -1.97 28.18
C ASP A 326 -9.18 -2.16 28.11
N SER A 327 -8.43 -1.14 28.57
CA SER A 327 -6.96 -1.17 28.58
C SER A 327 -6.36 -2.21 29.53
N SER A 328 -7.10 -2.64 30.55
CA SER A 328 -6.65 -3.67 31.49
C SER A 328 -6.72 -5.05 30.84
N HIS A 329 -7.81 -5.34 30.13
CA HIS A 329 -7.94 -6.56 29.32
C HIS A 329 -6.86 -6.60 28.23
N PHE A 330 -6.69 -5.51 27.48
CA PHE A 330 -5.63 -5.39 26.49
C PHE A 330 -4.25 -5.67 27.10
N SER A 331 -3.90 -5.03 28.23
CA SER A 331 -2.58 -5.18 28.85
C SER A 331 -2.31 -6.61 29.30
N ARG A 332 -3.31 -7.32 29.81
CA ARG A 332 -3.19 -8.75 30.17
C ARG A 332 -2.95 -9.62 28.94
N VAL A 333 -3.71 -9.41 27.87
CA VAL A 333 -3.56 -10.16 26.63
C VAL A 333 -2.21 -9.82 25.98
N PHE A 334 -1.82 -8.56 25.95
CA PHE A 334 -0.53 -8.12 25.40
C PHE A 334 0.63 -8.80 26.14
N LYS A 335 0.64 -8.75 27.50
CA LYS A 335 1.68 -9.39 28.30
C LYS A 335 1.75 -10.91 28.06
N LYS A 336 0.59 -11.57 27.88
CA LYS A 336 0.53 -13.01 27.57
C LYS A 336 1.27 -13.37 26.27
N TYR A 337 1.13 -12.55 25.22
CA TYR A 337 1.70 -12.86 23.89
C TYR A 337 3.03 -12.15 23.61
N ALA A 338 3.31 -11.02 24.23
CA ALA A 338 4.54 -10.26 24.05
C ALA A 338 5.59 -10.51 25.13
N GLY A 339 5.22 -11.19 26.24
CA GLY A 339 6.10 -11.47 27.39
C GLY A 339 6.26 -10.29 28.34
N VAL A 340 5.98 -9.06 27.90
CA VAL A 340 6.15 -7.81 28.65
C VAL A 340 4.87 -6.97 28.60
N SER A 341 4.71 -6.01 29.51
CA SER A 341 3.56 -5.09 29.47
C SER A 341 3.65 -4.13 28.27
N PRO A 342 2.51 -3.58 27.79
CA PRO A 342 2.50 -2.59 26.72
C PRO A 342 3.41 -1.39 27.01
N LYS A 343 3.43 -0.91 28.27
CA LYS A 343 4.27 0.20 28.71
C LYS A 343 5.77 -0.12 28.63
N GLN A 344 6.16 -1.32 29.07
CA GLN A 344 7.55 -1.78 28.96
C GLN A 344 7.97 -1.93 27.51
N TYR A 345 7.09 -2.42 26.66
CA TYR A 345 7.34 -2.56 25.21
C TYR A 345 7.53 -1.20 24.54
N GLN A 346 6.66 -0.22 24.85
CA GLN A 346 6.74 1.14 24.33
C GLN A 346 8.03 1.87 24.74
N LEU A 347 8.54 1.59 25.94
CA LEU A 347 9.78 2.17 26.46
C LEU A 347 11.06 1.49 25.94
N GLY A 348 10.95 0.51 25.03
CA GLY A 348 12.12 -0.18 24.45
C GLY A 348 12.84 -1.15 25.42
N LEU A 349 12.23 -1.50 26.55
CA LEU A 349 12.86 -2.37 27.56
C LEU A 349 12.94 -3.86 27.16
N VAL A 350 12.70 -4.20 25.89
CA VAL A 350 12.58 -5.60 25.40
C VAL A 350 13.82 -6.09 24.68
N ASP A 351 14.75 -5.24 24.26
CA ASP A 351 15.89 -5.66 23.43
C ASP A 351 16.99 -6.46 24.18
N ASN A 352 16.84 -6.66 25.51
CA ASN A 352 17.85 -7.35 26.31
C ASN A 352 17.56 -8.82 26.67
N PHE A 353 16.42 -9.40 26.27
CA PHE A 353 16.07 -10.78 26.69
C PHE A 353 16.17 -11.85 25.61
N ASN A 354 16.43 -11.52 24.34
CA ASN A 354 16.56 -12.52 23.26
C ASN A 354 18.01 -12.97 22.98
N ASN A 355 18.98 -12.57 23.79
CA ASN A 355 20.39 -13.00 23.66
C ASN A 355 20.85 -14.01 24.71
N ILE A 356 19.94 -14.63 25.45
CA ILE A 356 20.29 -15.73 26.40
C ILE A 356 19.30 -16.89 26.18
N SER A 357 19.52 -17.70 25.19
CA SER A 357 19.32 -19.16 25.17
C SER A 357 19.55 -19.72 23.75
#